data_d08daf716bfd9ef1bccfb36c1e7b7147
#
_entry.id   d08daf716bfd9ef1bccfb36c1e7b7147
#
_cell.length_a   1.000
_cell.length_b   1.000
_cell.length_c   1.000
_cell.angle_alpha   90.00
_cell.angle_beta   90.00
_cell.angle_gamma   90.00
#
_symmetry.space_group_name_H-M   'P 1'
#
loop_
_entity.id
_entity.type
_entity.pdbx_description
1 polymer ?
#
loop_
_entity_poly.entity_id
_entity_poly.type
_entity_poly.pdbx_seq_one_letter_code
_entity_poly.pdbx_strand_id
1 'polypeptide(L)'
;MSDTFPIRNGLKEGDALSPLFFNFALEYAIRRVQVNQDGLKLNGTHQLLAYADDVNILGGSVDTVKKNAEALVAATKETGLEVNAHKTKYMTVSRDQNSGRIHSMKIDNSSIERVEEFKYLGTKLRNQNSIQGEIKSRLTLGNACYYSVQNLLSSRLLSKNLKIKIYKL
;
A
#
# COMPACT_ATOMS: atom_id res chain seq x y z
N MET A 1 23.81 -15.11 -32.29
CA MET A 1 24.04 -13.72 -31.83
C MET A 1 22.68 -13.11 -31.58
N SER A 2 22.45 -12.51 -30.41
CA SER A 2 21.20 -11.85 -30.11
C SER A 2 21.19 -10.51 -30.85
N ASP A 3 20.09 -10.20 -31.54
CA ASP A 3 19.92 -8.92 -32.22
C ASP A 3 19.87 -7.78 -31.20
N THR A 4 20.64 -6.73 -31.45
CA THR A 4 20.60 -5.51 -30.65
C THR A 4 19.36 -4.72 -30.95
N PHE A 5 18.57 -4.40 -29.93
CA PHE A 5 17.40 -3.49 -30.04
C PHE A 5 17.72 -2.15 -29.37
N PRO A 6 17.30 -1.04 -29.98
CA PRO A 6 17.56 0.28 -29.42
C PRO A 6 16.67 0.53 -28.19
N ILE A 7 17.27 0.83 -27.04
CA ILE A 7 16.56 1.34 -25.86
C ILE A 7 16.49 2.85 -25.98
N ARG A 8 15.28 3.39 -26.22
CA ARG A 8 15.09 4.82 -26.48
C ARG A 8 14.85 5.66 -25.25
N ASN A 9 14.34 5.10 -24.17
CA ASN A 9 13.94 5.85 -22.98
C ASN A 9 14.05 5.01 -21.69
N GLY A 10 14.25 5.71 -20.58
CA GLY A 10 14.11 5.21 -19.22
C GLY A 10 15.38 4.75 -18.55
N LEU A 11 15.30 4.69 -17.24
CA LEU A 11 16.30 4.07 -16.39
C LEU A 11 16.18 2.55 -16.48
N LYS A 12 17.31 1.87 -16.45
CA LYS A 12 17.31 0.40 -16.44
C LYS A 12 16.77 -0.11 -15.11
N GLU A 13 15.99 -1.17 -15.16
CA GLU A 13 15.60 -1.89 -13.96
C GLU A 13 16.86 -2.39 -13.23
N GLY A 14 16.95 -2.14 -11.93
CA GLY A 14 18.14 -2.45 -11.12
C GLY A 14 19.21 -1.36 -11.07
N ASP A 15 19.05 -0.22 -11.77
CA ASP A 15 19.93 0.93 -11.61
C ASP A 15 19.76 1.53 -10.21
N ALA A 16 20.87 1.87 -9.55
CA ALA A 16 20.86 2.44 -8.21
C ALA A 16 20.10 3.78 -8.09
N LEU A 17 19.99 4.54 -9.18
CA LEU A 17 19.27 5.82 -9.22
C LEU A 17 17.77 5.65 -9.55
N SER A 18 17.34 4.50 -10.08
CA SER A 18 15.93 4.29 -10.47
C SER A 18 14.95 4.51 -9.33
N PRO A 19 15.16 4.00 -8.09
CA PRO A 19 14.24 4.26 -6.97
C PRO A 19 14.17 5.74 -6.60
N LEU A 20 15.28 6.47 -6.71
CA LEU A 20 15.33 7.89 -6.38
C LEU A 20 14.48 8.72 -7.37
N PHE A 21 14.69 8.49 -8.67
CA PHE A 21 13.93 9.19 -9.71
C PHE A 21 12.44 8.82 -9.68
N PHE A 22 12.11 7.55 -9.41
CA PHE A 22 10.75 7.13 -9.19
C PHE A 22 10.09 7.90 -8.04
N ASN A 23 10.76 8.01 -6.90
CA ASN A 23 10.25 8.75 -5.75
C ASN A 23 10.04 10.24 -6.07
N PHE A 24 10.94 10.89 -6.81
CA PHE A 24 10.75 12.27 -7.23
C PHE A 24 9.56 12.44 -8.18
N ALA A 25 9.41 11.53 -9.15
CA ALA A 25 8.28 11.57 -10.08
C ALA A 25 6.94 11.36 -9.35
N LEU A 26 6.89 10.40 -8.42
CA LEU A 26 5.71 10.14 -7.61
C LEU A 26 5.40 11.30 -6.66
N GLU A 27 6.41 11.87 -5.99
CA GLU A 27 6.23 13.03 -5.11
C GLU A 27 5.70 14.24 -5.89
N TYR A 28 6.24 14.49 -7.08
CA TYR A 28 5.75 15.53 -7.97
C TYR A 28 4.27 15.33 -8.33
N ALA A 29 3.87 14.11 -8.70
CA ALA A 29 2.48 13.79 -9.01
C ALA A 29 1.57 13.97 -7.79
N ILE A 30 1.97 13.50 -6.61
CA ILE A 30 1.22 13.67 -5.37
C ILE A 30 1.02 15.15 -5.00
N ARG A 31 2.04 15.97 -5.14
CA ARG A 31 1.96 17.42 -4.84
C ARG A 31 1.01 18.17 -5.79
N ARG A 32 0.82 17.68 -7.02
CA ARG A 32 -0.12 18.27 -7.99
C ARG A 32 -1.57 17.91 -7.71
N VAL A 33 -1.83 16.82 -6.99
CA VAL A 33 -3.19 16.47 -6.59
C VAL A 33 -3.66 17.45 -5.53
N GLN A 34 -4.59 18.33 -5.89
CA GLN A 34 -5.29 19.15 -4.92
C GLN A 34 -6.24 18.27 -4.12
N VAL A 35 -5.75 17.78 -3.00
CA VAL A 35 -6.55 16.95 -2.09
C VAL A 35 -7.61 17.85 -1.47
N ASN A 36 -8.87 17.57 -1.76
CA ASN A 36 -10.00 18.27 -1.12
C ASN A 36 -9.90 18.05 0.38
N GLN A 37 -9.85 19.16 1.14
CA GLN A 37 -9.64 19.12 2.58
C GLN A 37 -10.86 18.62 3.37
N ASP A 38 -12.01 18.45 2.70
CA ASP A 38 -13.23 17.94 3.30
C ASP A 38 -13.25 16.40 3.25
N GLY A 39 -13.26 15.74 4.39
CA GLY A 39 -13.37 14.28 4.46
C GLY A 39 -12.44 13.62 5.48
N LEU A 40 -12.33 12.30 5.36
CA LEU A 40 -11.52 11.49 6.26
C LEU A 40 -10.03 11.85 6.12
N LYS A 41 -9.42 12.26 7.22
CA LYS A 41 -7.99 12.56 7.31
C LYS A 41 -7.34 11.65 8.34
N LEU A 42 -6.20 11.06 8.00
CA LEU A 42 -5.38 10.36 8.98
C LEU A 42 -4.59 11.40 9.80
N ASN A 43 -4.64 11.30 11.11
CA ASN A 43 -4.05 12.26 12.05
C ASN A 43 -4.48 13.72 11.79
N GLY A 44 -5.69 13.92 11.26
CA GLY A 44 -6.24 15.25 10.98
C GLY A 44 -5.69 15.98 9.74
N THR A 45 -4.70 15.41 9.04
CA THR A 45 -4.00 16.14 7.96
C THR A 45 -3.83 15.37 6.64
N HIS A 46 -3.77 14.03 6.67
CA HIS A 46 -3.38 13.27 5.49
C HIS A 46 -4.54 12.50 4.86
N GLN A 47 -4.81 12.75 3.58
CA GLN A 47 -5.74 11.99 2.75
C GLN A 47 -5.02 11.03 1.80
N LEU A 48 -3.73 11.23 1.58
CA LEU A 48 -2.87 10.39 0.76
C LEU A 48 -1.78 9.77 1.64
N LEU A 49 -1.59 8.46 1.51
CA LEU A 49 -0.52 7.71 2.15
C LEU A 49 0.26 7.00 1.04
N ALA A 50 1.53 7.31 0.91
CA ALA A 50 2.42 6.66 -0.05
C ALA A 50 3.49 5.85 0.68
N TYR A 51 3.73 4.63 0.20
CA TYR A 51 4.82 3.78 0.62
C TYR A 51 5.37 3.05 -0.62
N ALA A 52 6.57 3.42 -1.03
CA ALA A 52 7.16 3.00 -2.32
C ALA A 52 6.17 3.29 -3.47
N ASP A 53 5.76 2.28 -4.22
CA ASP A 53 4.80 2.35 -5.31
C ASP A 53 3.32 2.24 -4.86
N ASP A 54 3.07 1.90 -3.60
CA ASP A 54 1.72 1.82 -3.05
C ASP A 54 1.20 3.19 -2.60
N VAL A 55 0.13 3.67 -3.22
CA VAL A 55 -0.54 4.92 -2.84
C VAL A 55 -1.96 4.62 -2.39
N ASN A 56 -2.29 5.04 -1.15
CA ASN A 56 -3.63 4.92 -0.61
C ASN A 56 -4.30 6.29 -0.56
N ILE A 57 -5.51 6.35 -1.07
CA ILE A 57 -6.35 7.55 -1.08
C ILE A 57 -7.49 7.34 -0.09
N LEU A 58 -7.59 8.24 0.88
CA LEU A 58 -8.65 8.24 1.88
C LEU A 58 -9.67 9.33 1.56
N GLY A 59 -10.95 9.05 1.80
CA GLY A 59 -11.99 10.04 1.60
C GLY A 59 -13.27 9.71 2.34
N GLY A 60 -14.06 10.71 2.65
CA GLY A 60 -15.36 10.58 3.32
C GLY A 60 -16.48 10.11 2.39
N SER A 61 -16.27 10.14 1.07
CA SER A 61 -17.23 9.67 0.07
C SER A 61 -16.51 9.01 -1.11
N VAL A 62 -17.26 8.17 -1.84
CA VAL A 62 -16.76 7.50 -3.06
C VAL A 62 -16.38 8.54 -4.12
N ASP A 63 -17.17 9.60 -4.25
CA ASP A 63 -16.93 10.67 -5.23
C ASP A 63 -15.64 11.44 -4.94
N THR A 64 -15.36 11.72 -3.66
CA THR A 64 -14.10 12.38 -3.26
C THR A 64 -12.89 11.49 -3.58
N VAL A 65 -12.96 10.20 -3.23
CA VAL A 65 -11.88 9.26 -3.53
C VAL A 65 -11.67 9.13 -5.03
N LYS A 66 -12.76 9.05 -5.82
CA LYS A 66 -12.70 8.96 -7.27
C LYS A 66 -12.04 10.19 -7.89
N LYS A 67 -12.45 11.40 -7.51
CA LYS A 67 -11.86 12.66 -8.00
C LYS A 67 -10.36 12.74 -7.70
N ASN A 68 -9.96 12.39 -6.49
CA ASN A 68 -8.55 12.41 -6.09
C ASN A 68 -7.74 11.35 -6.86
N ALA A 69 -8.32 10.17 -7.09
CA ALA A 69 -7.68 9.12 -7.87
C ALA A 69 -7.53 9.51 -9.35
N GLU A 70 -8.55 10.10 -9.97
CA GLU A 70 -8.49 10.62 -11.35
C GLU A 70 -7.41 11.71 -11.48
N ALA A 71 -7.35 12.64 -10.51
CA ALA A 71 -6.33 13.67 -10.47
C ALA A 71 -4.91 13.08 -10.35
N LEU A 72 -4.74 12.05 -9.49
CA LEU A 72 -3.46 11.37 -9.35
C LEU A 72 -3.06 10.64 -10.64
N VAL A 73 -3.98 9.93 -11.29
CA VAL A 73 -3.73 9.25 -12.56
C VAL A 73 -3.33 10.25 -13.64
N ALA A 74 -3.99 11.41 -13.73
CA ALA A 74 -3.61 12.46 -14.67
C ALA A 74 -2.18 12.98 -14.40
N ALA A 75 -1.86 13.25 -13.15
CA ALA A 75 -0.55 13.76 -12.75
C ALA A 75 0.58 12.72 -12.94
N THR A 76 0.32 11.44 -12.68
CA THR A 76 1.30 10.36 -12.90
C THR A 76 1.60 10.15 -14.39
N LYS A 77 0.59 10.27 -15.27
CA LYS A 77 0.78 10.20 -16.71
C LYS A 77 1.73 11.27 -17.25
N GLU A 78 1.68 12.49 -16.70
CA GLU A 78 2.61 13.57 -17.08
C GLU A 78 4.08 13.22 -16.76
N THR A 79 4.30 12.41 -15.74
CA THR A 79 5.65 11.95 -15.33
C THR A 79 6.05 10.61 -15.95
N GLY A 80 5.21 10.03 -16.82
CA GLY A 80 5.47 8.73 -17.44
C GLY A 80 5.21 7.53 -16.53
N LEU A 81 4.55 7.73 -15.38
CA LEU A 81 4.14 6.63 -14.50
C LEU A 81 2.73 6.15 -14.86
N GLU A 82 2.54 4.84 -14.81
CA GLU A 82 1.25 4.21 -15.06
C GLU A 82 0.69 3.55 -13.82
N VAL A 83 -0.61 3.72 -13.59
CA VAL A 83 -1.32 3.06 -12.49
C VAL A 83 -1.77 1.68 -12.92
N ASN A 84 -1.38 0.66 -12.15
CA ASN A 84 -1.82 -0.71 -12.39
C ASN A 84 -3.25 -0.94 -11.86
N ALA A 85 -4.24 -0.80 -12.75
CA ALA A 85 -5.65 -0.95 -12.41
C ALA A 85 -6.02 -2.34 -11.88
N HIS A 86 -5.31 -3.41 -12.31
CA HIS A 86 -5.56 -4.77 -11.84
C HIS A 86 -5.13 -4.99 -10.38
N LYS A 87 -4.06 -4.32 -9.96
CA LYS A 87 -3.59 -4.34 -8.56
C LYS A 87 -4.34 -3.35 -7.69
N THR A 88 -4.90 -2.29 -8.28
CA THR A 88 -5.62 -1.25 -7.56
C THR A 88 -6.98 -1.76 -7.11
N LYS A 89 -7.32 -1.54 -5.85
CA LYS A 89 -8.58 -1.96 -5.24
C LYS A 89 -9.20 -0.79 -4.49
N TYR A 90 -10.52 -0.81 -4.30
CA TYR A 90 -11.18 0.13 -3.41
C TYR A 90 -12.03 -0.58 -2.36
N MET A 91 -12.16 0.03 -1.21
CA MET A 91 -12.95 -0.47 -0.10
C MET A 91 -13.78 0.66 0.51
N THR A 92 -15.02 0.37 0.82
CA THR A 92 -15.89 1.28 1.56
C THR A 92 -16.09 0.74 2.97
N VAL A 93 -15.88 1.58 3.98
CA VAL A 93 -16.16 1.25 5.39
C VAL A 93 -17.43 1.99 5.79
N SER A 94 -18.49 1.24 6.10
CA SER A 94 -19.77 1.80 6.56
C SER A 94 -20.15 1.22 7.92
N ARG A 95 -20.80 2.04 8.77
CA ARG A 95 -21.40 1.56 10.02
C ARG A 95 -22.67 0.76 9.77
N ASP A 96 -23.39 1.09 8.71
CA ASP A 96 -24.65 0.41 8.35
C ASP A 96 -24.37 -0.73 7.38
N GLN A 97 -24.61 -1.96 7.83
CA GLN A 97 -24.41 -3.18 7.03
C GLN A 97 -25.33 -3.25 5.78
N ASN A 98 -26.37 -2.41 5.71
CA ASN A 98 -27.36 -2.40 4.64
C ASN A 98 -27.12 -1.35 3.53
N SER A 99 -26.04 -0.58 3.57
CA SER A 99 -25.73 0.37 2.48
C SER A 99 -25.12 -0.33 1.26
N GLY A 100 -25.75 -1.41 0.83
CA GLY A 100 -25.33 -2.30 -0.24
C GLY A 100 -25.49 -1.75 -1.66
N ARG A 101 -25.28 -0.45 -1.90
CA ARG A 101 -25.14 0.04 -3.26
C ARG A 101 -23.79 -0.40 -3.79
N ILE A 102 -23.81 -1.34 -4.72
CA ILE A 102 -22.66 -1.77 -5.51
C ILE A 102 -22.28 -0.58 -6.40
N HIS A 103 -21.36 0.25 -5.93
CA HIS A 103 -20.78 1.28 -6.77
C HIS A 103 -19.58 0.65 -7.50
N SER A 104 -19.65 0.56 -8.82
CA SER A 104 -18.47 0.28 -9.62
C SER A 104 -17.66 1.58 -9.73
N MET A 105 -16.40 1.55 -9.32
CA MET A 105 -15.50 2.68 -9.51
C MET A 105 -14.75 2.50 -10.84
N LYS A 106 -14.85 3.49 -11.73
CA LYS A 106 -14.04 3.56 -12.94
C LYS A 106 -13.11 4.75 -12.86
N ILE A 107 -11.84 4.52 -13.14
CA ILE A 107 -10.79 5.54 -13.21
C ILE A 107 -10.10 5.35 -14.55
N ASP A 108 -10.03 6.41 -15.35
CA ASP A 108 -9.38 6.39 -16.67
C ASP A 108 -9.82 5.20 -17.55
N ASN A 109 -11.12 4.99 -17.69
CA ASN A 109 -11.76 3.87 -18.41
C ASN A 109 -11.46 2.46 -17.83
N SER A 110 -10.66 2.33 -16.78
CA SER A 110 -10.39 1.08 -16.11
C SER A 110 -11.36 0.86 -14.94
N SER A 111 -11.94 -0.33 -14.86
CA SER A 111 -12.79 -0.70 -13.73
C SER A 111 -11.93 -1.15 -12.56
N ILE A 112 -12.10 -0.52 -11.40
CA ILE A 112 -11.41 -0.86 -10.17
C ILE A 112 -12.30 -1.80 -9.34
N GLU A 113 -11.72 -2.90 -8.88
CA GLU A 113 -12.42 -3.91 -8.12
C GLU A 113 -12.72 -3.43 -6.70
N ARG A 114 -13.96 -3.64 -6.26
CA ARG A 114 -14.34 -3.45 -4.86
C ARG A 114 -13.95 -4.68 -4.06
N VAL A 115 -13.34 -4.46 -2.90
CA VAL A 115 -12.97 -5.52 -1.96
C VAL A 115 -13.55 -5.25 -0.57
N GLU A 116 -13.82 -6.31 0.18
CA GLU A 116 -14.28 -6.23 1.56
C GLU A 116 -13.14 -6.35 2.56
N GLU A 117 -12.01 -6.86 2.11
CA GLU A 117 -10.77 -6.88 2.89
C GLU A 117 -9.58 -6.49 2.01
N PHE A 118 -8.63 -5.83 2.63
CA PHE A 118 -7.45 -5.31 1.97
C PHE A 118 -6.22 -5.48 2.87
N LYS A 119 -5.11 -5.94 2.30
CA LYS A 119 -3.84 -6.07 3.03
C LYS A 119 -2.94 -4.91 2.67
N TYR A 120 -2.59 -4.08 3.65
CA TYR A 120 -1.67 -2.96 3.50
C TYR A 120 -0.53 -3.05 4.52
N LEU A 121 0.71 -3.08 4.03
CA LEU A 121 1.93 -3.18 4.85
C LEU A 121 1.84 -4.29 5.93
N GLY A 122 1.32 -5.45 5.55
CA GLY A 122 1.17 -6.59 6.45
C GLY A 122 -0.09 -6.57 7.32
N THR A 123 -0.79 -5.44 7.42
CA THR A 123 -2.03 -5.29 8.19
C THR A 123 -3.24 -5.60 7.32
N LYS A 124 -4.16 -6.42 7.80
CA LYS A 124 -5.41 -6.75 7.14
C LYS A 124 -6.49 -5.77 7.59
N LEU A 125 -6.96 -4.95 6.66
CA LEU A 125 -8.09 -4.04 6.85
C LEU A 125 -9.37 -4.71 6.36
N ARG A 126 -10.44 -4.61 7.12
CA ARG A 126 -11.76 -5.15 6.77
C ARG A 126 -12.83 -4.09 6.91
N ASN A 127 -13.87 -4.20 6.11
CA ASN A 127 -15.04 -3.34 6.16
C ASN A 127 -15.65 -3.26 7.57
N GLN A 128 -15.67 -4.37 8.32
CA GLN A 128 -16.25 -4.45 9.67
C GLN A 128 -15.29 -4.03 10.80
N ASN A 129 -14.12 -3.49 10.49
CA ASN A 129 -13.12 -3.01 11.45
C ASN A 129 -12.84 -3.99 12.62
N SER A 130 -12.66 -5.27 12.30
CA SER A 130 -12.42 -6.33 13.28
C SER A 130 -10.97 -6.28 13.82
N ILE A 131 -10.71 -5.35 14.72
CA ILE A 131 -9.41 -5.18 15.40
C ILE A 131 -9.02 -6.46 16.15
N GLN A 132 -9.98 -7.12 16.79
CA GLN A 132 -9.73 -8.36 17.54
C GLN A 132 -9.18 -9.49 16.66
N GLY A 133 -9.67 -9.62 15.42
CA GLY A 133 -9.18 -10.63 14.47
C GLY A 133 -7.72 -10.39 14.08
N GLU A 134 -7.35 -9.14 13.86
CA GLU A 134 -5.98 -8.76 13.55
C GLU A 134 -5.03 -8.99 14.73
N ILE A 135 -5.42 -8.60 15.95
CA ILE A 135 -4.64 -8.83 17.17
C ILE A 135 -4.41 -10.34 17.34
N LYS A 136 -5.45 -11.16 17.23
CA LYS A 136 -5.36 -12.62 17.35
C LYS A 136 -4.39 -13.21 16.31
N SER A 137 -4.49 -12.77 15.07
CA SER A 137 -3.60 -13.20 13.97
C SER A 137 -2.13 -12.85 14.28
N ARG A 138 -1.86 -11.63 14.72
CA ARG A 138 -0.50 -11.18 15.08
C ARG A 138 0.07 -11.94 16.27
N LEU A 139 -0.75 -12.17 17.28
CA LEU A 139 -0.32 -12.98 18.45
C LEU A 139 0.00 -14.43 18.04
N THR A 140 -0.81 -15.03 17.17
CA THR A 140 -0.56 -16.39 16.66
C THR A 140 0.76 -16.45 15.90
N LEU A 141 1.03 -15.48 15.00
CA LEU A 141 2.28 -15.39 14.26
C LEU A 141 3.49 -15.14 15.19
N GLY A 142 3.34 -14.22 16.15
CA GLY A 142 4.38 -13.94 17.13
C GLY A 142 4.73 -15.16 17.98
N ASN A 143 3.72 -15.91 18.43
CA ASN A 143 3.92 -17.15 19.15
C ASN A 143 4.60 -18.21 18.28
N ALA A 144 4.19 -18.37 17.02
CA ALA A 144 4.83 -19.30 16.09
C ALA A 144 6.32 -18.96 15.88
N CYS A 145 6.65 -17.69 15.69
CA CYS A 145 8.03 -17.22 15.60
C CYS A 145 8.80 -17.50 16.90
N TYR A 146 8.22 -17.19 18.06
CA TYR A 146 8.84 -17.46 19.36
C TYR A 146 9.17 -18.94 19.53
N TYR A 147 8.20 -19.83 19.30
CA TYR A 147 8.41 -21.28 19.47
C TYR A 147 9.41 -21.83 18.42
N SER A 148 9.49 -21.27 17.23
CA SER A 148 10.46 -21.71 16.21
C SER A 148 11.90 -21.46 16.64
N VAL A 149 12.16 -20.38 17.40
CA VAL A 149 13.52 -20.01 17.85
C VAL A 149 13.80 -20.37 19.30
N GLN A 150 12.79 -20.79 20.07
CA GLN A 150 12.93 -21.07 21.51
C GLN A 150 14.02 -22.11 21.81
N ASN A 151 14.03 -23.22 21.07
CA ASN A 151 15.04 -24.28 21.26
C ASN A 151 16.45 -23.79 20.95
N LEU A 152 16.59 -22.92 19.96
CA LEU A 152 17.85 -22.30 19.57
C LEU A 152 18.34 -21.33 20.67
N LEU A 153 17.45 -20.46 21.16
CA LEU A 153 17.78 -19.47 22.18
C LEU A 153 18.03 -20.09 23.57
N SER A 154 17.38 -21.20 23.92
CA SER A 154 17.61 -21.94 25.15
C SER A 154 18.86 -22.83 25.11
N SER A 155 19.35 -23.14 23.92
CA SER A 155 20.54 -23.97 23.72
C SER A 155 21.78 -23.36 24.38
N ARG A 156 22.62 -24.22 24.98
CA ARG A 156 23.95 -23.86 25.53
C ARG A 156 25.00 -23.68 24.44
N LEU A 157 24.72 -24.07 23.18
CA LEU A 157 25.66 -24.01 22.07
C LEU A 157 25.87 -22.57 21.55
N LEU A 158 24.90 -21.68 21.80
CA LEU A 158 24.99 -20.29 21.37
C LEU A 158 25.54 -19.40 22.49
N SER A 159 26.51 -18.56 22.13
CA SER A 159 27.03 -17.53 23.05
C SER A 159 25.97 -16.50 23.37
N LYS A 160 26.05 -15.86 24.55
CA LYS A 160 25.13 -14.79 24.96
C LYS A 160 25.04 -13.66 23.94
N ASN A 161 26.19 -13.27 23.37
CA ASN A 161 26.24 -12.19 22.38
C ASN A 161 25.51 -12.54 21.08
N LEU A 162 25.56 -13.80 20.64
CA LEU A 162 24.84 -14.26 19.46
C LEU A 162 23.32 -14.32 19.70
N LYS A 163 22.90 -14.76 20.88
CA LYS A 163 21.49 -14.75 21.30
C LYS A 163 20.91 -13.34 21.28
N ILE A 164 21.66 -12.35 21.79
CA ILE A 164 21.24 -10.95 21.78
C ILE A 164 21.12 -10.40 20.37
N LYS A 165 22.02 -10.78 19.44
CA LYS A 165 21.93 -10.38 18.02
C LYS A 165 20.67 -10.95 17.36
N ILE A 166 20.32 -12.20 17.59
CA ILE A 166 19.10 -12.84 17.06
C ILE A 166 17.84 -12.15 17.59
N TYR A 167 17.86 -11.69 18.85
CA TYR A 167 16.73 -11.02 19.48
C TYR A 167 16.51 -9.58 18.97
N LYS A 168 17.53 -8.98 18.36
CA LYS A 168 17.46 -7.60 17.83
C LYS A 168 17.13 -7.51 16.36
N LEU A 169 16.99 -8.65 15.64
CA LEU A 169 16.51 -8.74 14.27
C LEU A 169 15.00 -8.69 14.20
#